data_641ba3e84de39f705280ec0a34084340
#
_entry.id   641ba3e84de39f705280ec0a34084340
#
_cell.length_a   1.000
_cell.length_b   1.000
_cell.length_c   1.000
_cell.angle_alpha   90.00
_cell.angle_beta   90.00
_cell.angle_gamma   90.00
#
_symmetry.space_group_name_H-M   'P 1'
#
loop_
_entity.id
_entity.type
_entity.pdbx_description
1 polymer ?
#
loop_
_entity_poly.entity_id
_entity_poly.type
_entity_poly.pdbx_seq_one_letter_code
_entity_poly.pdbx_strand_id
1 'polypeptide(L)'
;MNDFTSIKALKKRTLDTYQGNWMAAIKANILPIISAAFTSFMIMTFIGIAVVVFTQTDPAELRQATNYDQAASVNSAYSGTGMARDFLSMAIATFFMVGIQYGTLDWLRNRTRIPSWGAPFQTFTRKYFTSTLAIFLFEFIFLTLWSFLFVIPAIIKFYSYSQSYLLYKDAQERQLTDQFEFVTFITFSRRLMNGYKARFLLLQLSLLGWFILSVLTFGIGFLWYIPYRNGVYTAFYEDLVEKRGKQVVPEIFA
;
A
#
# COMPACT_ATOMS: atom_id res chain seq x y z
N MET A 1 -21.83 -1.45 21.49
CA MET A 1 -21.13 -0.12 21.37
C MET A 1 -19.75 -0.40 20.85
N ASN A 2 -19.34 0.27 19.75
CA ASN A 2 -18.07 -0.05 19.06
C ASN A 2 -16.86 0.36 19.90
N ASP A 3 -16.21 -0.60 20.48
CA ASP A 3 -15.04 -0.43 21.37
C ASP A 3 -13.71 -0.22 20.60
N PHE A 4 -13.82 0.32 19.38
CA PHE A 4 -12.67 0.55 18.51
C PHE A 4 -12.00 1.90 18.75
N THR A 5 -10.68 1.87 18.69
CA THR A 5 -9.84 3.04 18.84
C THR A 5 -10.17 4.10 17.75
N SER A 6 -10.36 5.36 18.11
CA SER A 6 -10.67 6.41 17.13
C SER A 6 -9.54 6.57 16.09
N ILE A 7 -9.90 7.06 14.88
CA ILE A 7 -8.91 7.36 13.82
C ILE A 7 -7.82 8.32 14.35
N LYS A 8 -8.21 9.29 15.17
CA LYS A 8 -7.27 10.23 15.81
C LYS A 8 -6.28 9.51 16.73
N ALA A 9 -6.73 8.51 17.49
CA ALA A 9 -5.87 7.75 18.39
C ALA A 9 -4.93 6.80 17.64
N LEU A 10 -5.37 6.19 16.52
CA LEU A 10 -4.48 5.41 15.65
C LEU A 10 -3.35 6.28 15.06
N LYS A 11 -3.70 7.47 14.59
CA LYS A 11 -2.72 8.46 14.12
C LYS A 11 -1.74 8.85 15.21
N LYS A 12 -2.25 9.09 16.43
CA LYS A 12 -1.42 9.42 17.59
C LYS A 12 -0.49 8.27 17.95
N ARG A 13 -0.98 7.01 18.01
CA ARG A 13 -0.16 5.82 18.28
C ARG A 13 1.05 5.74 17.36
N THR A 14 0.85 6.01 16.06
CA THR A 14 1.94 6.05 15.07
C THR A 14 2.93 7.16 15.35
N LEU A 15 2.46 8.39 15.61
CA LEU A 15 3.31 9.54 15.91
C LEU A 15 4.15 9.30 17.18
N ASP A 16 3.52 8.79 18.23
CA ASP A 16 4.17 8.46 19.50
C ASP A 16 5.24 7.36 19.33
N THR A 17 5.02 6.43 18.39
CA THR A 17 6.01 5.39 18.05
C THR A 17 7.21 5.97 17.31
N TYR A 18 6.98 6.92 16.42
CA TYR A 18 8.04 7.55 15.61
C TYR A 18 8.75 8.69 16.31
N GLN A 19 8.23 9.17 17.44
CA GLN A 19 8.82 10.25 18.21
C GLN A 19 10.28 9.91 18.61
N GLY A 20 11.20 10.82 18.29
CA GLY A 20 12.64 10.63 18.50
C GLY A 20 13.35 9.75 17.45
N ASN A 21 12.61 9.01 16.60
CA ASN A 21 13.17 8.05 15.65
C ASN A 21 12.63 8.20 14.20
N TRP A 22 12.20 9.40 13.82
CA TRP A 22 11.68 9.67 12.47
C TRP A 22 12.64 9.28 11.34
N MET A 23 13.94 9.46 11.58
CA MET A 23 14.95 9.08 10.60
C MET A 23 14.93 7.57 10.30
N ALA A 24 14.65 6.73 11.29
CA ALA A 24 14.49 5.29 11.07
C ALA A 24 13.25 4.97 10.22
N ALA A 25 12.12 5.65 10.49
CA ALA A 25 10.92 5.53 9.68
C ALA A 25 11.16 5.95 8.22
N ILE A 26 11.85 7.06 7.99
CA ILE A 26 12.24 7.53 6.66
C ILE A 26 13.15 6.52 5.96
N LYS A 27 14.20 6.07 6.64
CA LYS A 27 15.14 5.08 6.09
C LYS A 27 14.46 3.79 5.67
N ALA A 28 13.57 3.25 6.50
CA ALA A 28 12.80 2.05 6.17
C ALA A 28 11.86 2.24 4.97
N ASN A 29 11.44 3.46 4.68
CA ASN A 29 10.54 3.82 3.59
C ASN A 29 11.23 4.51 2.41
N ILE A 30 12.56 4.49 2.32
CA ILE A 30 13.29 5.30 1.35
C ILE A 30 12.93 4.98 -0.11
N LEU A 31 12.74 3.71 -0.43
CA LEU A 31 12.40 3.28 -1.79
C LEU A 31 11.05 3.84 -2.27
N PRO A 32 9.93 3.65 -1.55
CA PRO A 32 8.67 4.26 -1.96
C PRO A 32 8.68 5.80 -1.86
N ILE A 33 9.48 6.41 -0.98
CA ILE A 33 9.64 7.85 -0.92
C ILE A 33 10.28 8.38 -2.20
N ILE A 34 11.43 7.81 -2.62
CA ILE A 34 12.12 8.21 -3.85
C ILE A 34 11.22 8.03 -5.06
N SER A 35 10.54 6.88 -5.16
CA SER A 35 9.62 6.60 -6.26
C SER A 35 8.48 7.63 -6.33
N ALA A 36 7.83 7.91 -5.20
CA ALA A 36 6.72 8.86 -5.15
C ALA A 36 7.17 10.31 -5.40
N ALA A 37 8.32 10.71 -4.85
CA ALA A 37 8.88 12.03 -5.07
C ALA A 37 9.26 12.24 -6.54
N PHE A 38 9.93 11.26 -7.16
CA PHE A 38 10.27 11.29 -8.57
C PHE A 38 9.03 11.37 -9.46
N THR A 39 8.03 10.51 -9.21
CA THR A 39 6.75 10.53 -9.94
C THR A 39 6.04 11.87 -9.79
N SER A 40 5.98 12.42 -8.58
CA SER A 40 5.37 13.73 -8.33
C SER A 40 6.11 14.85 -9.06
N PHE A 41 7.43 14.85 -9.02
CA PHE A 41 8.25 15.81 -9.76
C PHE A 41 7.99 15.73 -11.27
N MET A 42 7.96 14.53 -11.85
CA MET A 42 7.68 14.33 -13.27
C MET A 42 6.27 14.82 -13.65
N ILE A 43 5.26 14.51 -12.84
CA ILE A 43 3.88 14.96 -13.07
C ILE A 43 3.80 16.49 -13.02
N MET A 44 4.39 17.12 -12.02
CA MET A 44 4.36 18.59 -11.87
C MET A 44 5.12 19.29 -12.99
N THR A 45 6.26 18.73 -13.43
CA THR A 45 7.01 19.23 -14.58
C THR A 45 6.20 19.11 -15.86
N PHE A 46 5.55 17.94 -16.08
CA PHE A 46 4.69 17.74 -17.24
C PHE A 46 3.51 18.72 -17.28
N ILE A 47 2.84 18.93 -16.13
CA ILE A 47 1.77 19.92 -16.01
C ILE A 47 2.29 21.32 -16.32
N GLY A 48 3.46 21.69 -15.80
CA GLY A 48 4.07 22.99 -16.07
C GLY A 48 4.35 23.20 -17.57
N ILE A 49 4.95 22.20 -18.23
CA ILE A 49 5.20 22.23 -19.67
C ILE A 49 3.86 22.30 -20.43
N ALA A 50 2.87 21.50 -20.06
CA ALA A 50 1.56 21.51 -20.69
C ALA A 50 0.90 22.90 -20.61
N VAL A 51 0.93 23.54 -19.43
CA VAL A 51 0.42 24.91 -19.25
C VAL A 51 1.13 25.89 -20.17
N VAL A 52 2.46 25.85 -20.27
CA VAL A 52 3.23 26.73 -21.17
C VAL A 52 2.85 26.48 -22.63
N VAL A 53 2.78 25.20 -23.05
CA VAL A 53 2.40 24.84 -24.42
C VAL A 53 0.99 25.33 -24.73
N PHE A 54 0.01 25.06 -23.87
CA PHE A 54 -1.38 25.48 -24.08
C PHE A 54 -1.58 27.00 -24.07
N THR A 55 -0.72 27.75 -23.37
CA THR A 55 -0.84 29.22 -23.31
C THR A 55 -0.08 29.92 -24.43
N GLN A 56 0.90 29.27 -25.07
CA GLN A 56 1.79 29.89 -26.08
C GLN A 56 1.64 29.34 -27.50
N THR A 57 0.95 28.18 -27.67
CA THR A 57 0.79 27.52 -28.97
C THR A 57 -0.61 27.75 -29.54
N ASP A 58 -0.71 27.98 -30.85
CA ASP A 58 -1.99 28.12 -31.54
C ASP A 58 -2.81 26.81 -31.40
N PRO A 59 -4.12 26.90 -31.08
CA PRO A 59 -4.99 25.71 -30.95
C PRO A 59 -5.01 24.84 -32.22
N ALA A 60 -4.75 25.39 -33.40
CA ALA A 60 -4.68 24.65 -34.67
C ALA A 60 -3.44 23.74 -34.74
N GLU A 61 -2.29 24.23 -34.28
CA GLU A 61 -1.03 23.45 -34.24
C GLU A 61 -1.10 22.34 -33.19
N LEU A 62 -1.74 22.60 -32.03
CA LEU A 62 -1.96 21.59 -31.00
C LEU A 62 -2.80 20.41 -31.50
N ARG A 63 -3.84 20.66 -32.31
CA ARG A 63 -4.67 19.60 -32.89
C ARG A 63 -3.92 18.71 -33.86
N GLN A 64 -2.96 19.24 -34.60
CA GLN A 64 -2.12 18.45 -35.51
C GLN A 64 -1.14 17.56 -34.72
N ALA A 65 -0.47 18.10 -33.71
CA ALA A 65 0.48 17.36 -32.87
C ALA A 65 -0.18 16.19 -32.12
N THR A 66 -1.37 16.39 -31.55
CA THR A 66 -2.06 15.33 -30.76
C THR A 66 -2.53 14.14 -31.59
N ASN A 67 -2.77 14.30 -32.90
CA ASN A 67 -3.24 13.20 -33.74
C ASN A 67 -2.16 12.14 -34.05
N TYR A 68 -0.86 12.50 -34.03
CA TYR A 68 0.23 11.56 -34.28
C TYR A 68 0.67 10.77 -33.05
N ASP A 69 0.68 11.39 -31.88
CA ASP A 69 1.19 10.75 -30.66
C ASP A 69 0.21 9.79 -29.99
N GLN A 70 -1.11 9.96 -30.17
CA GLN A 70 -2.12 9.10 -29.58
C GLN A 70 -2.05 7.66 -30.09
N ALA A 71 -1.82 7.45 -31.38
CA ALA A 71 -1.77 6.11 -31.96
C ALA A 71 -0.53 5.31 -31.50
N ALA A 72 0.60 5.97 -31.31
CA ALA A 72 1.85 5.33 -30.87
C ALA A 72 1.82 4.97 -29.38
N SER A 73 1.28 5.85 -28.53
CA SER A 73 1.20 5.65 -27.08
C SER A 73 0.21 4.55 -26.70
N VAL A 74 -0.93 4.46 -27.39
CA VAL A 74 -1.94 3.41 -27.17
C VAL A 74 -1.37 2.03 -27.53
N ASN A 75 -0.68 1.91 -28.67
CA ASN A 75 -0.09 0.63 -29.10
C ASN A 75 1.02 0.14 -28.15
N SER A 76 1.82 1.03 -27.55
CA SER A 76 2.86 0.65 -26.59
C SER A 76 2.29 0.21 -25.23
N ALA A 77 1.20 0.82 -24.78
CA ALA A 77 0.54 0.50 -23.51
C ALA A 77 -0.16 -0.88 -23.55
N TYR A 78 -0.71 -1.28 -24.69
CA TYR A 78 -1.38 -2.57 -24.88
C TYR A 78 -0.46 -3.69 -25.42
N SER A 79 0.83 -3.44 -25.59
CA SER A 79 1.78 -4.50 -25.96
C SER A 79 1.92 -5.50 -24.81
N GLY A 80 2.04 -6.81 -25.11
CA GLY A 80 2.25 -7.84 -24.09
C GLY A 80 3.47 -7.57 -23.20
N THR A 81 4.49 -6.90 -23.75
CA THR A 81 5.67 -6.44 -23.00
C THR A 81 5.34 -5.33 -22.00
N GLY A 82 4.41 -4.43 -22.33
CA GLY A 82 3.93 -3.38 -21.42
C GLY A 82 3.19 -4.00 -20.22
N MET A 83 2.26 -4.90 -20.47
CA MET A 83 1.50 -5.58 -19.40
C MET A 83 2.40 -6.40 -18.47
N ALA A 84 3.37 -7.14 -19.04
CA ALA A 84 4.32 -7.92 -18.23
C ALA A 84 5.20 -7.02 -17.36
N ARG A 85 5.66 -5.90 -17.89
CA ARG A 85 6.43 -4.89 -17.14
C ARG A 85 5.60 -4.31 -15.98
N ASP A 86 4.35 -3.95 -16.24
CA ASP A 86 3.48 -3.34 -15.24
C ASP A 86 3.12 -4.35 -14.13
N PHE A 87 2.87 -5.61 -14.49
CA PHE A 87 2.68 -6.70 -13.53
C PHE A 87 3.91 -6.91 -12.65
N LEU A 88 5.10 -6.97 -13.25
CA LEU A 88 6.36 -7.14 -12.53
C LEU A 88 6.64 -5.94 -11.60
N SER A 89 6.40 -4.73 -12.08
CA SER A 89 6.53 -3.50 -11.28
C SER A 89 5.60 -3.52 -10.07
N MET A 90 4.34 -3.94 -10.26
CA MET A 90 3.36 -4.07 -9.18
C MET A 90 3.77 -5.13 -8.16
N ALA A 91 4.28 -6.28 -8.62
CA ALA A 91 4.78 -7.34 -7.75
C ALA A 91 5.94 -6.84 -6.88
N ILE A 92 6.96 -6.23 -7.49
CA ILE A 92 8.13 -5.69 -6.79
C ILE A 92 7.72 -4.62 -5.78
N ALA A 93 6.84 -3.69 -6.16
CA ALA A 93 6.34 -2.65 -5.27
C ALA A 93 5.58 -3.25 -4.06
N THR A 94 4.78 -4.29 -4.29
CA THR A 94 4.07 -5.01 -3.21
C THR A 94 5.06 -5.66 -2.26
N PHE A 95 6.09 -6.34 -2.75
CA PHE A 95 7.12 -6.95 -1.92
C PHE A 95 7.80 -5.92 -1.00
N PHE A 96 8.24 -4.80 -1.54
CA PHE A 96 8.83 -3.74 -0.72
C PHE A 96 7.84 -3.18 0.31
N MET A 97 6.59 -2.95 -0.09
CA MET A 97 5.58 -2.39 0.81
C MET A 97 5.26 -3.37 1.95
N VAL A 98 5.10 -4.65 1.67
CA VAL A 98 4.85 -5.70 2.67
C VAL A 98 6.03 -5.81 3.63
N GLY A 99 7.28 -5.78 3.12
CA GLY A 99 8.47 -5.77 3.96
C GLY A 99 8.50 -4.59 4.94
N ILE A 100 8.17 -3.39 4.46
CA ILE A 100 8.06 -2.20 5.30
C ILE A 100 6.99 -2.36 6.37
N GLN A 101 5.81 -2.89 6.00
CA GLN A 101 4.70 -3.11 6.95
C GLN A 101 5.09 -4.11 8.03
N TYR A 102 5.84 -5.17 7.70
CA TYR A 102 6.33 -6.15 8.65
C TYR A 102 7.25 -5.49 9.71
N GLY A 103 8.23 -4.72 9.26
CA GLY A 103 9.11 -4.00 10.16
C GLY A 103 8.37 -2.93 11.00
N THR A 104 7.39 -2.28 10.42
CA THR A 104 6.56 -1.28 11.10
C THR A 104 5.67 -1.94 12.17
N LEU A 105 5.13 -3.13 11.89
CA LEU A 105 4.34 -3.90 12.87
C LEU A 105 5.17 -4.30 14.08
N ASP A 106 6.40 -4.80 13.83
CA ASP A 106 7.32 -5.15 14.90
C ASP A 106 7.64 -3.94 15.79
N TRP A 107 7.83 -2.77 15.16
CA TRP A 107 8.12 -1.54 15.89
C TRP A 107 6.93 -1.02 16.69
N LEU A 108 5.72 -1.10 16.17
CA LEU A 108 4.49 -0.71 16.88
C LEU A 108 4.24 -1.60 18.12
N ARG A 109 4.57 -2.89 18.02
CA ARG A 109 4.46 -3.87 19.12
C ARG A 109 5.60 -3.74 20.13
N ASN A 110 6.79 -3.51 19.63
CA ASN A 110 7.98 -3.38 20.48
C ASN A 110 8.84 -2.20 20.02
N ARG A 111 8.83 -1.13 20.78
CA ARG A 111 9.54 0.12 20.47
C ARG A 111 11.06 -0.02 20.37
N THR A 112 11.63 -1.12 20.85
CA THR A 112 13.07 -1.42 20.70
C THR A 112 13.41 -2.03 19.34
N ARG A 113 12.43 -2.59 18.62
CA ARG A 113 12.59 -3.19 17.29
C ARG A 113 12.47 -2.14 16.19
N ILE A 114 13.36 -1.16 16.20
CA ILE A 114 13.39 -0.09 15.21
C ILE A 114 13.76 -0.67 13.85
N PRO A 115 12.96 -0.43 12.78
CA PRO A 115 13.24 -0.96 11.45
C PRO A 115 14.51 -0.36 10.87
N SER A 116 15.34 -1.18 10.25
CA SER A 116 16.55 -0.79 9.54
C SER A 116 16.29 -0.56 8.04
N TRP A 117 17.32 -0.15 7.30
CA TRP A 117 17.33 -0.09 5.84
C TRP A 117 16.98 -1.42 5.16
N GLY A 118 17.20 -2.55 5.84
CA GLY A 118 16.86 -3.88 5.35
C GLY A 118 15.38 -4.23 5.45
N ALA A 119 14.56 -3.44 6.14
CA ALA A 119 13.14 -3.74 6.34
C ALA A 119 12.37 -3.99 5.03
N PRO A 120 12.53 -3.19 3.94
CA PRO A 120 11.86 -3.46 2.67
C PRO A 120 12.25 -4.79 2.03
N PHE A 121 13.45 -5.30 2.30
CA PHE A 121 14.00 -6.49 1.66
C PHE A 121 13.68 -7.78 2.40
N GLN A 122 13.08 -7.74 3.58
CA GLN A 122 12.80 -8.97 4.36
C GLN A 122 11.85 -9.94 3.65
N THR A 123 10.98 -9.47 2.77
CA THR A 123 10.09 -10.29 1.95
C THR A 123 10.83 -11.09 0.86
N PHE A 124 12.04 -10.70 0.50
CA PHE A 124 12.88 -11.43 -0.44
C PHE A 124 13.69 -12.56 0.22
N THR A 125 13.56 -12.75 1.53
CA THR A 125 14.17 -13.87 2.24
C THR A 125 13.38 -15.16 2.02
N ARG A 126 14.05 -16.32 2.16
CA ARG A 126 13.39 -17.64 2.06
C ARG A 126 12.16 -17.77 2.98
N LYS A 127 12.18 -17.06 4.11
CA LYS A 127 11.10 -17.10 5.09
C LYS A 127 9.78 -16.51 4.57
N TYR A 128 9.84 -15.47 3.75
CA TYR A 128 8.65 -14.71 3.34
C TYR A 128 8.41 -14.66 1.84
N PHE A 129 9.40 -15.05 1.02
CA PHE A 129 9.32 -14.89 -0.43
C PHE A 129 8.15 -15.66 -1.04
N THR A 130 8.11 -16.98 -0.81
CA THR A 130 7.09 -17.86 -1.40
C THR A 130 5.69 -17.46 -0.99
N SER A 131 5.50 -17.14 0.28
CA SER A 131 4.20 -16.73 0.81
C SER A 131 3.75 -15.37 0.28
N THR A 132 4.65 -14.39 0.25
CA THR A 132 4.34 -13.07 -0.30
C THR A 132 3.96 -13.17 -1.77
N LEU A 133 4.70 -13.98 -2.55
CA LEU A 133 4.40 -14.24 -3.95
C LEU A 133 3.05 -14.95 -4.12
N ALA A 134 2.79 -16.00 -3.35
CA ALA A 134 1.54 -16.75 -3.45
C ALA A 134 0.33 -15.89 -3.09
N ILE A 135 0.38 -15.15 -1.97
CA ILE A 135 -0.71 -14.24 -1.58
C ILE A 135 -0.92 -13.17 -2.66
N PHE A 136 0.17 -12.56 -3.18
CA PHE A 136 0.11 -11.57 -4.25
C PHE A 136 -0.60 -12.12 -5.50
N LEU A 137 -0.23 -13.33 -5.95
CA LEU A 137 -0.85 -13.96 -7.12
C LEU A 137 -2.33 -14.25 -6.89
N PHE A 138 -2.71 -14.79 -5.74
CA PHE A 138 -4.12 -15.01 -5.42
C PHE A 138 -4.91 -13.71 -5.34
N GLU A 139 -4.37 -12.69 -4.68
CA GLU A 139 -5.03 -11.37 -4.62
C GLU A 139 -5.17 -10.76 -6.02
N PHE A 140 -4.13 -10.81 -6.83
CA PHE A 140 -4.17 -10.32 -8.21
C PHE A 140 -5.25 -11.04 -9.03
N ILE A 141 -5.28 -12.38 -9.02
CA ILE A 141 -6.28 -13.17 -9.74
C ILE A 141 -7.69 -12.82 -9.25
N PHE A 142 -7.92 -12.83 -7.93
CA PHE A 142 -9.25 -12.56 -7.39
C PHE A 142 -9.72 -11.13 -7.68
N LEU A 143 -8.86 -10.12 -7.54
CA LEU A 143 -9.21 -8.74 -7.84
C LEU A 143 -9.48 -8.55 -9.33
N THR A 144 -8.70 -9.18 -10.20
CA THR A 144 -8.93 -9.16 -11.66
C THR A 144 -10.29 -9.79 -12.00
N LEU A 145 -10.61 -10.96 -11.44
CA LEU A 145 -11.92 -11.60 -11.64
C LEU A 145 -13.09 -10.71 -11.16
N TRP A 146 -12.94 -10.07 -10.01
CA TRP A 146 -13.96 -9.14 -9.50
C TRP A 146 -14.09 -7.89 -10.36
N SER A 147 -13.00 -7.40 -10.96
CA SER A 147 -13.02 -6.21 -11.83
C SER A 147 -13.76 -6.47 -13.14
N PHE A 148 -13.73 -7.71 -13.65
CA PHE A 148 -14.55 -8.11 -14.80
C PHE A 148 -16.05 -8.14 -14.49
N LEU A 149 -16.45 -8.43 -13.24
CA LEU A 149 -17.85 -8.39 -12.88
C LEU A 149 -18.36 -6.96 -12.75
N PHE A 150 -17.80 -6.18 -11.84
CA PHE A 150 -18.14 -4.77 -11.62
C PHE A 150 -17.04 -4.09 -10.79
N VAL A 151 -16.82 -2.80 -11.03
CA VAL A 151 -15.83 -1.98 -10.33
C VAL A 151 -16.11 -1.89 -8.82
N ILE A 152 -17.38 -1.71 -8.42
CA ILE A 152 -17.75 -1.55 -7.00
C ILE A 152 -17.40 -2.80 -6.17
N PRO A 153 -17.79 -4.04 -6.57
CA PRO A 153 -17.33 -5.25 -5.90
C PRO A 153 -15.81 -5.39 -5.83
N ALA A 154 -15.07 -5.02 -6.89
CA ALA A 154 -13.61 -5.08 -6.89
C ALA A 154 -13.01 -4.16 -5.81
N ILE A 155 -13.51 -2.94 -5.66
CA ILE A 155 -13.10 -2.01 -4.58
C ILE A 155 -13.39 -2.63 -3.20
N ILE A 156 -14.58 -3.18 -2.98
CA ILE A 156 -14.93 -3.82 -1.69
C ILE A 156 -14.00 -5.00 -1.38
N LYS A 157 -13.61 -5.78 -2.40
CA LYS A 157 -12.70 -6.92 -2.24
C LYS A 157 -11.26 -6.49 -2.01
N PHE A 158 -10.81 -5.43 -2.67
CA PHE A 158 -9.52 -4.81 -2.39
C PHE A 158 -9.37 -4.48 -0.89
N TYR A 159 -10.36 -3.81 -0.30
CA TYR A 159 -10.36 -3.56 1.15
C TYR A 159 -10.47 -4.84 1.99
N SER A 160 -11.16 -5.86 1.48
CA SER A 160 -11.33 -7.13 2.20
C SER A 160 -10.03 -7.93 2.31
N TYR A 161 -9.14 -7.83 1.34
CA TYR A 161 -7.89 -8.58 1.25
C TYR A 161 -6.70 -7.84 1.86
N SER A 162 -6.85 -6.55 2.16
CA SER A 162 -5.77 -5.64 2.55
C SER A 162 -4.94 -6.05 3.77
N GLN A 163 -5.39 -7.03 4.59
CA GLN A 163 -4.70 -7.47 5.80
C GLN A 163 -4.04 -8.85 5.66
N SER A 164 -4.13 -9.50 4.48
CA SER A 164 -3.67 -10.88 4.26
C SER A 164 -2.19 -11.07 4.60
N TYR A 165 -1.34 -10.15 4.19
CA TYR A 165 0.11 -10.22 4.45
C TYR A 165 0.45 -10.11 5.94
N LEU A 166 -0.20 -9.20 6.66
CA LEU A 166 0.05 -9.01 8.10
C LEU A 166 -0.45 -10.20 8.91
N LEU A 167 -1.58 -10.81 8.51
CA LEU A 167 -2.07 -12.07 9.10
C LEU A 167 -1.09 -13.23 8.84
N TYR A 168 -0.52 -13.30 7.63
CA TYR A 168 0.52 -14.29 7.36
C TYR A 168 1.74 -14.11 8.27
N LYS A 169 2.20 -12.85 8.46
CA LYS A 169 3.30 -12.56 9.38
C LYS A 169 3.00 -13.04 10.79
N ASP A 170 1.80 -12.78 11.30
CA ASP A 170 1.39 -13.22 12.64
C ASP A 170 1.35 -14.74 12.77
N ALA A 171 0.84 -15.45 11.77
CA ALA A 171 0.87 -16.91 11.73
C ALA A 171 2.31 -17.45 11.67
N GLN A 172 3.18 -16.81 10.89
CA GLN A 172 4.58 -17.19 10.75
C GLN A 172 5.36 -17.01 12.06
N GLU A 173 5.11 -15.94 12.81
CA GLU A 173 5.74 -15.71 14.10
C GLU A 173 5.29 -16.73 15.17
N ARG A 174 4.07 -17.24 15.02
CA ARG A 174 3.47 -18.27 15.89
C ARG A 174 3.76 -19.69 15.40
N GLN A 175 4.51 -19.87 14.31
CA GLN A 175 4.84 -21.17 13.69
C GLN A 175 3.59 -21.97 13.28
N LEU A 176 2.54 -21.29 12.84
CA LEU A 176 1.25 -21.88 12.43
C LEU A 176 1.09 -21.97 10.90
N THR A 177 2.04 -21.46 10.12
CA THR A 177 1.91 -21.37 8.66
C THR A 177 1.76 -22.70 7.95
N ASP A 178 2.37 -23.77 8.48
CA ASP A 178 2.31 -25.10 7.89
C ASP A 178 0.91 -25.73 7.98
N GLN A 179 0.03 -25.16 8.83
CA GLN A 179 -1.34 -25.62 9.01
C GLN A 179 -2.31 -25.01 7.98
N PHE A 180 -1.89 -23.98 7.23
CA PHE A 180 -2.78 -23.22 6.37
C PHE A 180 -2.22 -23.06 4.97
N GLU A 181 -3.10 -23.16 3.98
CA GLU A 181 -2.79 -22.77 2.61
C GLU A 181 -2.72 -21.24 2.49
N PHE A 182 -1.94 -20.72 1.54
CA PHE A 182 -1.77 -19.27 1.34
C PHE A 182 -3.08 -18.55 1.06
N VAL A 183 -4.02 -19.17 0.35
CA VAL A 183 -5.35 -18.61 0.06
C VAL A 183 -6.20 -18.44 1.35
N THR A 184 -5.92 -19.19 2.39
CA THR A 184 -6.62 -19.11 3.68
C THR A 184 -6.39 -17.74 4.34
N PHE A 185 -5.21 -17.13 4.17
CA PHE A 185 -4.93 -15.79 4.70
C PHE A 185 -5.81 -14.70 4.07
N ILE A 186 -6.19 -14.86 2.80
CA ILE A 186 -7.17 -13.98 2.15
C ILE A 186 -8.55 -14.15 2.80
N THR A 187 -8.93 -15.38 3.15
CA THR A 187 -10.19 -15.65 3.85
C THR A 187 -10.17 -15.08 5.28
N PHE A 188 -9.07 -15.22 6.01
CA PHE A 188 -8.88 -14.61 7.32
C PHE A 188 -8.95 -13.08 7.24
N SER A 189 -8.31 -12.47 6.24
CA SER A 189 -8.41 -11.02 5.99
C SER A 189 -9.86 -10.59 5.76
N ARG A 190 -10.62 -11.34 4.95
CA ARG A 190 -12.05 -11.07 4.72
C ARG A 190 -12.88 -11.12 6.01
N ARG A 191 -12.61 -12.10 6.89
CA ARG A 191 -13.29 -12.21 8.20
C ARG A 191 -12.91 -11.02 9.10
N LEU A 192 -11.63 -10.70 9.19
CA LEU A 192 -11.12 -9.60 10.02
C LEU A 192 -11.67 -8.24 9.57
N MET A 193 -11.71 -7.98 8.25
CA MET A 193 -12.18 -6.73 7.64
C MET A 193 -13.71 -6.63 7.51
N ASN A 194 -14.47 -7.67 7.89
CA ASN A 194 -15.91 -7.63 7.80
C ASN A 194 -16.50 -6.57 8.75
N GLY A 195 -17.26 -5.61 8.19
CA GLY A 195 -17.81 -4.45 8.92
C GLY A 195 -16.84 -3.27 9.08
N TYR A 196 -15.54 -3.40 8.74
CA TYR A 196 -14.52 -2.36 8.99
C TYR A 196 -13.90 -1.75 7.73
N LYS A 197 -14.34 -2.16 6.54
CA LYS A 197 -13.86 -1.64 5.26
C LYS A 197 -14.08 -0.14 5.12
N ALA A 198 -15.30 0.34 5.47
CA ALA A 198 -15.63 1.76 5.45
C ALA A 198 -14.75 2.56 6.44
N ARG A 199 -14.47 1.99 7.63
CA ARG A 199 -13.58 2.63 8.61
C ARG A 199 -12.15 2.76 8.05
N PHE A 200 -11.64 1.76 7.34
CA PHE A 200 -10.34 1.83 6.68
C PHE A 200 -10.32 2.85 5.54
N LEU A 201 -11.40 2.92 4.76
CA LEU A 201 -11.58 3.97 3.74
C LEU A 201 -11.57 5.37 4.37
N LEU A 202 -12.31 5.59 5.46
CA LEU A 202 -12.32 6.87 6.17
C LEU A 202 -10.95 7.23 6.74
N LEU A 203 -10.19 6.24 7.22
CA LEU A 203 -8.81 6.43 7.63
C LEU A 203 -7.96 6.94 6.47
N GLN A 204 -8.06 6.33 5.29
CA GLN A 204 -7.33 6.74 4.09
C GLN A 204 -7.72 8.16 3.65
N LEU A 205 -9.03 8.46 3.60
CA LEU A 205 -9.52 9.80 3.27
C LEU A 205 -9.00 10.86 4.26
N SER A 206 -8.87 10.51 5.54
CA SER A 206 -8.32 11.41 6.55
C SER A 206 -6.83 11.73 6.37
N LEU A 207 -6.12 11.01 5.50
CA LEU A 207 -4.71 11.24 5.13
C LEU A 207 -4.58 11.95 3.78
N LEU A 208 -5.69 12.12 3.03
CA LEU A 208 -5.68 12.67 1.67
C LEU A 208 -5.11 14.09 1.62
N GLY A 209 -5.41 14.93 2.62
CA GLY A 209 -4.86 16.30 2.69
C GLY A 209 -3.33 16.32 2.75
N TRP A 210 -2.72 15.43 3.52
CA TRP A 210 -1.26 15.27 3.58
C TRP A 210 -0.67 14.76 2.26
N PHE A 211 -1.39 13.87 1.57
CA PHE A 211 -0.99 13.40 0.24
C PHE A 211 -0.97 14.56 -0.76
N ILE A 212 -2.05 15.35 -0.83
CA ILE A 212 -2.15 16.51 -1.73
C ILE A 212 -1.02 17.51 -1.43
N LEU A 213 -0.79 17.82 -0.15
CA LEU A 213 0.31 18.70 0.25
C LEU A 213 1.68 18.15 -0.20
N SER A 214 1.88 16.82 -0.12
CA SER A 214 3.12 16.18 -0.54
C SER A 214 3.35 16.30 -2.05
N VAL A 215 2.28 16.21 -2.85
CA VAL A 215 2.35 16.44 -4.31
C VAL A 215 2.66 17.90 -4.61
N LEU A 216 1.97 18.85 -3.97
CA LEU A 216 2.15 20.29 -4.18
C LEU A 216 3.57 20.78 -3.78
N THR A 217 4.24 20.07 -2.88
CA THR A 217 5.64 20.35 -2.51
C THR A 217 6.66 19.66 -3.42
N PHE A 218 6.29 19.32 -4.66
CA PHE A 218 7.15 18.60 -5.62
C PHE A 218 7.71 17.28 -5.06
N GLY A 219 6.94 16.65 -4.16
CA GLY A 219 7.29 15.36 -3.59
C GLY A 219 8.08 15.42 -2.27
N ILE A 220 8.52 16.58 -1.80
CA ILE A 220 9.26 16.72 -0.53
C ILE A 220 8.43 16.19 0.64
N GLY A 221 7.12 16.46 0.66
CA GLY A 221 6.21 16.01 1.71
C GLY A 221 6.13 14.48 1.86
N PHE A 222 6.51 13.70 0.83
CA PHE A 222 6.51 12.24 0.93
C PHE A 222 7.54 11.69 1.92
N LEU A 223 8.56 12.45 2.30
CA LEU A 223 9.49 12.08 3.36
C LEU A 223 8.78 11.77 4.69
N TRP A 224 7.71 12.48 4.99
CA TRP A 224 6.92 12.30 6.22
C TRP A 224 5.63 11.52 5.94
N TYR A 225 4.97 11.81 4.84
CA TYR A 225 3.66 11.22 4.51
C TYR A 225 3.72 9.69 4.37
N ILE A 226 4.70 9.14 3.62
CA ILE A 226 4.76 7.70 3.36
C ILE A 226 5.04 6.89 4.62
N PRO A 227 6.05 7.20 5.45
CA PRO A 227 6.24 6.51 6.72
C PRO A 227 5.01 6.62 7.62
N TYR A 228 4.44 7.82 7.72
CA TYR A 228 3.26 8.07 8.55
C TYR A 228 2.05 7.25 8.09
N ARG A 229 1.75 7.24 6.79
CA ARG A 229 0.67 6.43 6.21
C ARG A 229 0.85 4.96 6.51
N ASN A 230 2.06 4.42 6.31
CA ASN A 230 2.36 3.00 6.55
C ASN A 230 2.20 2.65 8.04
N GLY A 231 2.66 3.52 8.93
CA GLY A 231 2.46 3.35 10.37
C GLY A 231 0.99 3.36 10.76
N VAL A 232 0.20 4.28 10.23
CA VAL A 232 -1.25 4.38 10.51
C VAL A 232 -2.01 3.15 10.00
N TYR A 233 -1.65 2.61 8.83
CA TYR A 233 -2.28 1.40 8.28
C TYR A 233 -1.94 0.17 9.12
N THR A 234 -0.69 0.05 9.56
CA THR A 234 -0.25 -1.03 10.44
C THR A 234 -0.89 -0.92 11.83
N ALA A 235 -1.04 0.30 12.37
CA ALA A 235 -1.74 0.54 13.63
C ALA A 235 -3.25 0.19 13.53
N PHE A 236 -3.86 0.38 12.37
CA PHE A 236 -5.23 -0.05 12.11
C PHE A 236 -5.36 -1.58 12.15
N TYR A 237 -4.42 -2.31 11.53
CA TYR A 237 -4.37 -3.77 11.62
C TYR A 237 -4.26 -4.24 13.07
N GLU A 238 -3.33 -3.65 13.81
CA GLU A 238 -3.10 -4.00 15.22
C GLU A 238 -4.36 -3.78 16.06
N ASP A 239 -5.08 -2.65 15.89
CA ASP A 239 -6.36 -2.39 16.57
C ASP A 239 -7.44 -3.45 16.22
N LEU A 240 -7.49 -3.90 14.95
CA LEU A 240 -8.41 -4.98 14.56
C LEU A 240 -8.06 -6.30 15.24
N VAL A 241 -6.79 -6.66 15.31
CA VAL A 241 -6.32 -7.89 15.93
C VAL A 241 -6.54 -7.85 17.43
N GLU A 242 -6.16 -6.76 18.11
CA GLU A 242 -6.37 -6.58 19.54
C GLU A 242 -7.85 -6.71 19.94
N LYS A 243 -8.76 -6.16 19.14
CA LYS A 243 -10.20 -6.08 19.47
C LYS A 243 -11.00 -7.31 19.05
N ARG A 244 -10.64 -7.98 18.00
CA ARG A 244 -11.45 -9.07 17.46
C ARG A 244 -10.67 -10.24 16.86
N GLY A 245 -9.35 -10.21 16.85
CA GLY A 245 -8.53 -11.28 16.29
C GLY A 245 -8.93 -12.65 16.85
N LYS A 246 -9.01 -12.78 18.17
CA LYS A 246 -9.43 -14.02 18.85
C LYS A 246 -10.84 -14.51 18.49
N GLN A 247 -11.77 -13.59 18.17
CA GLN A 247 -13.16 -13.95 17.87
C GLN A 247 -13.36 -14.39 16.42
N VAL A 248 -12.65 -13.75 15.48
CA VAL A 248 -12.91 -13.91 14.04
C VAL A 248 -11.87 -14.77 13.33
N VAL A 249 -10.66 -14.85 13.89
CA VAL A 249 -9.55 -15.67 13.41
C VAL A 249 -8.90 -16.39 14.61
N PRO A 250 -9.67 -17.19 15.37
CA PRO A 250 -9.12 -17.92 16.51
C PRO A 250 -7.99 -18.87 16.12
N GLU A 251 -7.98 -19.32 14.87
CA GLU A 251 -6.96 -20.20 14.31
C GLU A 251 -5.54 -19.63 14.44
N ILE A 252 -5.41 -18.30 14.46
CA ILE A 252 -4.11 -17.62 14.64
C ILE A 252 -3.98 -17.03 16.05
N PHE A 253 -5.07 -16.51 16.65
CA PHE A 253 -5.00 -15.64 17.84
C PHE A 253 -5.56 -16.25 19.12
N ALA A 254 -6.10 -17.48 19.08
CA ALA A 254 -6.59 -18.17 20.28
C ALA A 254 -5.45 -18.57 21.22
#